data_db12d45d1ee57e98d730a3051681e38f
#
_entry.id   db12d45d1ee57e98d730a3051681e38f
#
_cell.length_a   1.000
_cell.length_b   1.000
_cell.length_c   1.000
_cell.angle_alpha   90.00
_cell.angle_beta   90.00
_cell.angle_gamma   90.00
#
_symmetry.space_group_name_H-M   'P 1'
#
loop_
_entity.id
_entity.type
_entity.pdbx_description
1 polymer ?
#
loop_
_entity_poly.entity_id
_entity_poly.type
_entity_poly.pdbx_seq_one_letter_code
_entity_poly.pdbx_strand_id
1 'polypeptide(L)'
;MKKTIASLAAIAVVASAMGASAPAFAKKKKDDEVQLTQCPTSLGTIAVVDGDTQGWAEFDLGSPRGLINALATESGCFTPHNAASGAPADFLMNVIAGTSEEVDQSIEVAKTAAVEGLVRSGAATSVLGRVPGAGAIMGMFGGFGGKKKRVAAGIKLLSPASGLTIVTGQGVVKKSTLGFGGGYAWDAGASAAGYGNSKQGKMLVEAFVLAFNQVVAQEATIASVPKMTPAVAQAPSQATVAAPTNMLKSPASDAGAVRALMVGTTLTPTGNRDGLFVEVKDNFGTTGWVSVEKLN
;
A
#
# COMPACT_ATOMS: atom_id res chain seq x y z
N MET A 1 -20.13 59.86 61.73
CA MET A 1 -20.20 61.31 61.44
C MET A 1 -19.95 61.48 59.96
N LYS A 2 -20.93 62.13 59.32
CA LYS A 2 -20.86 62.99 58.07
C LYS A 2 -20.20 62.35 56.84
N LYS A 3 -21.01 61.97 55.80
CA LYS A 3 -21.46 62.75 54.67
C LYS A 3 -20.28 63.23 53.79
N THR A 4 -20.20 62.96 52.47
CA THR A 4 -20.97 63.54 51.44
C THR A 4 -20.77 62.89 50.05
N ILE A 5 -21.84 62.95 49.31
CA ILE A 5 -22.09 62.60 47.91
C ILE A 5 -21.35 63.56 47.00
N ALA A 6 -20.86 63.12 45.81
CA ALA A 6 -20.80 63.92 44.62
C ALA A 6 -20.86 63.10 43.36
N SER A 7 -21.98 63.21 42.65
CA SER A 7 -22.22 62.86 41.25
C SER A 7 -21.50 63.81 40.33
N LEU A 8 -21.06 63.36 39.16
CA LEU A 8 -20.92 64.13 37.94
C LEU A 8 -20.65 63.18 36.74
N ALA A 9 -21.68 62.91 36.00
CA ALA A 9 -21.94 63.50 34.66
C ALA A 9 -21.14 62.86 33.50
N ALA A 10 -21.93 62.15 32.69
CA ALA A 10 -21.58 61.57 31.41
C ALA A 10 -21.22 62.65 30.36
N ILE A 11 -20.22 62.37 29.56
CA ILE A 11 -20.07 63.00 28.24
C ILE A 11 -19.81 61.85 27.25
N ALA A 12 -20.85 61.59 26.42
CA ALA A 12 -20.77 60.73 25.28
C ALA A 12 -20.11 61.49 24.11
N VAL A 13 -18.92 61.06 23.71
CA VAL A 13 -18.30 61.49 22.46
C VAL A 13 -18.58 60.42 21.40
N VAL A 14 -19.52 60.73 20.51
CA VAL A 14 -19.78 59.96 19.29
C VAL A 14 -18.69 60.33 18.29
N ALA A 15 -17.69 59.49 18.15
CA ALA A 15 -16.71 59.57 17.08
C ALA A 15 -17.23 58.77 15.88
N SER A 16 -17.76 59.46 14.88
CA SER A 16 -18.11 58.89 13.57
C SER A 16 -16.84 58.52 12.82
N ALA A 17 -16.43 57.28 12.86
CA ALA A 17 -15.36 56.75 12.02
C ALA A 17 -15.91 56.43 10.62
N MET A 18 -15.64 57.30 9.65
CA MET A 18 -15.80 57.01 8.22
C MET A 18 -14.86 55.83 7.89
N GLY A 19 -15.42 54.64 7.75
CA GLY A 19 -14.73 53.46 7.30
C GLY A 19 -14.39 53.62 5.82
N ALA A 20 -13.12 53.88 5.53
CA ALA A 20 -12.58 53.70 4.20
C ALA A 20 -12.58 52.19 3.91
N SER A 21 -13.51 51.73 3.06
CA SER A 21 -13.54 50.40 2.51
C SER A 21 -12.29 50.19 1.64
N ALA A 22 -11.21 49.66 2.21
CA ALA A 22 -10.10 49.15 1.43
C ALA A 22 -10.62 48.01 0.53
N PRO A 23 -10.33 48.03 -0.78
CA PRO A 23 -10.69 46.89 -1.63
C PRO A 23 -10.05 45.66 -1.06
N ALA A 24 -10.87 44.67 -0.65
CA ALA A 24 -10.42 43.38 -0.32
C ALA A 24 -9.80 42.78 -1.59
N PHE A 25 -8.49 42.87 -1.70
CA PHE A 25 -7.77 42.05 -2.67
C PHE A 25 -8.13 40.61 -2.35
N ALA A 26 -9.03 40.04 -3.17
CA ALA A 26 -9.32 38.61 -3.15
C ALA A 26 -7.97 37.93 -3.26
N LYS A 27 -7.51 37.32 -2.16
CA LYS A 27 -6.37 36.41 -2.19
C LYS A 27 -6.71 35.41 -3.28
N LYS A 28 -5.96 35.45 -4.41
CA LYS A 28 -6.00 34.45 -5.45
C LYS A 28 -5.92 33.11 -4.71
N LYS A 29 -6.99 32.31 -4.79
CA LYS A 29 -6.97 30.94 -4.25
C LYS A 29 -5.71 30.32 -4.85
N LYS A 30 -4.72 30.01 -4.01
CA LYS A 30 -3.61 29.15 -4.38
C LYS A 30 -4.31 27.91 -4.91
N ASP A 31 -4.13 27.59 -6.19
CA ASP A 31 -4.62 26.33 -6.74
C ASP A 31 -4.19 25.28 -5.72
N ASP A 32 -5.14 24.53 -5.15
CA ASP A 32 -4.89 23.64 -4.02
C ASP A 32 -3.83 22.63 -4.46
N GLU A 33 -2.61 22.81 -3.99
CA GLU A 33 -1.50 21.89 -4.22
C GLU A 33 -1.91 20.55 -3.63
N VAL A 34 -1.87 19.50 -4.44
CA VAL A 34 -2.24 18.16 -4.00
C VAL A 34 -1.31 17.73 -2.87
N GLN A 35 -1.88 17.49 -1.70
CA GLN A 35 -1.13 17.06 -0.52
C GLN A 35 -1.25 15.55 -0.34
N LEU A 36 -0.18 14.93 0.14
CA LEU A 36 -0.17 13.52 0.49
C LEU A 36 -0.90 13.33 1.83
N THR A 37 -1.87 12.42 1.85
CA THR A 37 -2.58 12.03 3.08
C THR A 37 -1.62 11.34 4.04
N GLN A 38 -1.65 11.73 5.32
CA GLN A 38 -0.84 11.17 6.39
C GLN A 38 -1.69 10.25 7.26
N CYS A 39 -1.12 9.12 7.70
CA CYS A 39 -1.77 8.20 8.61
C CYS A 39 -1.03 8.14 9.95
N PRO A 40 -1.75 8.09 11.09
CA PRO A 40 -1.13 7.95 12.40
C PRO A 40 -0.53 6.56 12.64
N THR A 41 -1.03 5.55 11.91
CA THR A 41 -0.58 4.16 11.99
C THR A 41 -0.59 3.52 10.61
N SER A 42 0.35 2.61 10.36
CA SER A 42 0.39 1.88 9.09
C SER A 42 -0.78 0.89 8.96
N LEU A 43 -1.40 0.89 7.79
CA LEU A 43 -2.46 -0.04 7.43
C LEU A 43 -1.93 -1.45 7.13
N GLY A 44 -0.64 -1.57 6.84
CA GLY A 44 0.05 -2.84 6.59
C GLY A 44 1.24 -2.70 5.65
N THR A 45 1.87 -3.84 5.36
CA THR A 45 2.98 -3.92 4.41
C THR A 45 2.50 -4.07 2.98
N ILE A 46 3.16 -3.40 2.03
CA ILE A 46 2.85 -3.46 0.60
C ILE A 46 4.03 -3.95 -0.22
N ALA A 47 3.76 -4.84 -1.18
CA ALA A 47 4.66 -5.12 -2.28
C ALA A 47 4.11 -4.47 -3.56
N VAL A 48 4.87 -3.53 -4.13
CA VAL A 48 4.45 -2.80 -5.34
C VAL A 48 4.75 -3.64 -6.57
N VAL A 49 3.75 -3.82 -7.43
CA VAL A 49 3.85 -4.53 -8.70
C VAL A 49 3.34 -3.66 -9.85
N ASP A 50 4.00 -3.75 -11.00
CA ASP A 50 3.55 -3.05 -12.20
C ASP A 50 2.32 -3.77 -12.77
N GLY A 51 1.30 -2.99 -13.13
CA GLY A 51 0.09 -3.51 -13.72
C GLY A 51 0.19 -3.73 -15.23
N ASP A 52 -0.92 -4.11 -15.81
CA ASP A 52 -1.12 -4.39 -17.23
C ASP A 52 -1.06 -3.13 -18.12
N THR A 53 -1.43 -1.98 -17.56
CA THR A 53 -1.44 -0.69 -18.28
C THR A 53 -0.26 0.16 -17.80
N GLN A 54 0.82 0.17 -18.58
CA GLN A 54 2.10 0.80 -18.25
C GLN A 54 2.36 2.05 -19.11
N GLY A 55 1.41 2.98 -19.15
CA GLY A 55 1.50 4.20 -19.96
C GLY A 55 2.69 5.11 -19.64
N TRP A 56 3.40 4.89 -18.52
CA TRP A 56 4.65 5.59 -18.25
C TRP A 56 5.74 5.25 -19.27
N ALA A 57 5.73 4.05 -19.85
CA ALA A 57 6.69 3.64 -20.88
C ALA A 57 6.54 4.45 -22.17
N GLU A 58 5.34 4.94 -22.49
CA GLU A 58 5.09 5.81 -23.65
C GLU A 58 5.78 7.19 -23.53
N PHE A 59 6.18 7.56 -22.31
CA PHE A 59 6.86 8.81 -21.99
C PHE A 59 8.35 8.61 -21.64
N ASP A 60 8.93 7.44 -21.94
CA ASP A 60 10.29 7.06 -21.56
C ASP A 60 10.56 7.16 -20.06
N LEU A 61 9.53 6.88 -19.22
CA LEU A 61 9.63 6.88 -17.78
C LEU A 61 9.80 5.47 -17.25
N GLY A 62 10.56 5.34 -16.17
CA GLY A 62 10.71 4.08 -15.45
C GLY A 62 9.45 3.67 -14.68
N SER A 63 9.47 2.44 -14.14
CA SER A 63 8.40 1.97 -13.25
C SER A 63 8.22 2.90 -12.05
N PRO A 64 6.97 3.19 -11.65
CA PRO A 64 6.66 4.06 -10.50
C PRO A 64 6.89 3.40 -9.13
N ARG A 65 7.44 2.18 -9.05
CA ARG A 65 7.65 1.45 -7.78
C ARG A 65 8.41 2.27 -6.74
N GLY A 66 9.48 2.94 -7.15
CA GLY A 66 10.25 3.82 -6.26
C GLY A 66 9.43 4.98 -5.71
N LEU A 67 8.64 5.61 -6.56
CA LEU A 67 7.71 6.67 -6.19
C LEU A 67 6.66 6.17 -5.19
N ILE A 68 6.01 5.05 -5.50
CA ILE A 68 4.94 4.49 -4.64
C ILE A 68 5.49 4.05 -3.28
N ASN A 69 6.67 3.43 -3.23
CA ASN A 69 7.32 3.09 -1.96
C ASN A 69 7.67 4.34 -1.13
N ALA A 70 8.09 5.42 -1.79
CA ALA A 70 8.36 6.69 -1.12
C ALA A 70 7.06 7.33 -0.60
N LEU A 71 5.97 7.34 -1.38
CA LEU A 71 4.65 7.80 -0.93
C LEU A 71 4.15 6.98 0.28
N ALA A 72 4.30 5.66 0.25
CA ALA A 72 3.93 4.78 1.35
C ALA A 72 4.69 5.13 2.64
N THR A 73 6.00 5.31 2.53
CA THR A 73 6.87 5.62 3.67
C THR A 73 6.58 7.02 4.22
N GLU A 74 6.48 8.02 3.35
CA GLU A 74 6.28 9.42 3.74
C GLU A 74 4.90 9.66 4.34
N SER A 75 3.88 9.01 3.78
CA SER A 75 2.51 9.07 4.33
C SER A 75 2.35 8.37 5.67
N GLY A 76 3.21 7.41 5.99
CA GLY A 76 3.05 6.52 7.13
C GLY A 76 1.88 5.54 7.00
N CYS A 77 1.15 5.57 5.86
CA CYS A 77 -0.04 4.75 5.67
C CYS A 77 0.27 3.29 5.33
N PHE A 78 1.40 3.04 4.67
CA PHE A 78 1.87 1.69 4.38
C PHE A 78 3.37 1.58 4.60
N THR A 79 3.83 0.37 4.85
CA THR A 79 5.24 0.06 4.97
C THR A 79 5.69 -0.75 3.74
N PRO A 80 6.69 -0.32 2.98
CA PRO A 80 7.24 -1.14 1.91
C PRO A 80 7.68 -2.50 2.42
N HIS A 81 7.27 -3.56 1.74
CA HIS A 81 7.60 -4.92 2.12
C HIS A 81 9.09 -5.21 1.92
N ASN A 82 9.70 -5.84 2.92
CA ASN A 82 11.06 -6.35 2.84
C ASN A 82 11.04 -7.85 2.48
N ALA A 83 11.38 -8.17 1.24
CA ALA A 83 11.44 -9.56 0.77
C ALA A 83 12.44 -10.44 1.58
N ALA A 84 13.48 -9.84 2.18
CA ALA A 84 14.43 -10.57 3.01
C ALA A 84 13.85 -11.01 4.37
N SER A 85 12.68 -10.51 4.76
CA SER A 85 12.04 -10.89 6.03
C SER A 85 11.49 -12.33 6.03
N GLY A 86 11.34 -12.96 4.86
CA GLY A 86 10.70 -14.26 4.70
C GLY A 86 9.19 -14.26 4.95
N ALA A 87 8.63 -13.16 5.44
CA ALA A 87 7.18 -13.01 5.62
C ALA A 87 6.55 -12.49 4.32
N PRO A 88 5.31 -12.89 3.97
CA PRO A 88 4.61 -12.31 2.83
C PRO A 88 4.21 -10.85 3.11
N ALA A 89 4.03 -10.05 2.04
CA ALA A 89 3.41 -8.73 2.17
C ALA A 89 1.94 -8.89 2.56
N ASP A 90 1.42 -7.96 3.37
CA ASP A 90 -0.01 -7.92 3.70
C ASP A 90 -0.86 -7.66 2.45
N PHE A 91 -0.35 -6.82 1.55
CA PHE A 91 -1.04 -6.41 0.33
C PHE A 91 -0.09 -6.33 -0.87
N LEU A 92 -0.65 -6.58 -2.05
CA LEU A 92 -0.02 -6.23 -3.32
C LEU A 92 -0.62 -4.92 -3.82
N MET A 93 0.23 -3.95 -4.12
CA MET A 93 -0.18 -2.67 -4.69
C MET A 93 0.15 -2.66 -6.18
N ASN A 94 -0.86 -2.98 -6.99
CA ASN A 94 -0.75 -3.01 -8.45
C ASN A 94 -0.95 -1.59 -8.99
N VAL A 95 0.04 -1.08 -9.72
CA VAL A 95 0.07 0.29 -10.23
C VAL A 95 -0.07 0.31 -11.73
N ILE A 96 -0.91 1.20 -12.23
CA ILE A 96 -1.19 1.40 -13.65
C ILE A 96 -1.14 2.89 -13.99
N ALA A 97 -0.82 3.21 -15.22
CA ALA A 97 -0.93 4.57 -15.76
C ALA A 97 -1.23 4.51 -17.27
N GLY A 98 -1.82 5.58 -17.79
CA GLY A 98 -2.17 5.67 -19.20
C GLY A 98 -3.05 6.89 -19.49
N THR A 99 -3.83 6.79 -20.53
CA THR A 99 -4.94 7.71 -20.78
C THR A 99 -6.03 7.50 -19.73
N SER A 100 -6.90 8.50 -19.55
CA SER A 100 -7.99 8.34 -18.58
C SER A 100 -8.91 7.17 -18.94
N GLU A 101 -9.16 6.93 -20.22
CA GLU A 101 -10.02 5.85 -20.68
C GLU A 101 -9.45 4.47 -20.36
N GLU A 102 -8.14 4.25 -20.57
CA GLU A 102 -7.48 2.98 -20.26
C GLU A 102 -7.46 2.69 -18.76
N VAL A 103 -7.13 3.71 -17.95
CA VAL A 103 -7.10 3.58 -16.50
C VAL A 103 -8.51 3.39 -15.96
N ASP A 104 -9.52 4.13 -16.44
CA ASP A 104 -10.92 3.98 -16.07
C ASP A 104 -11.40 2.56 -16.31
N GLN A 105 -11.14 2.00 -17.50
CA GLN A 105 -11.53 0.63 -17.82
C GLN A 105 -10.89 -0.40 -16.90
N SER A 106 -9.58 -0.26 -16.63
CA SER A 106 -8.83 -1.18 -15.76
C SER A 106 -9.31 -1.10 -14.31
N ILE A 107 -9.69 0.09 -13.83
CA ILE A 107 -10.22 0.30 -12.48
C ILE A 107 -11.66 -0.23 -12.36
N GLU A 108 -12.51 -0.02 -13.36
CA GLU A 108 -13.89 -0.53 -13.34
C GLU A 108 -13.94 -2.07 -13.32
N VAL A 109 -13.09 -2.74 -14.11
CA VAL A 109 -12.94 -4.20 -14.06
C VAL A 109 -12.51 -4.66 -12.66
N ALA A 110 -11.56 -3.95 -12.04
CA ALA A 110 -11.10 -4.29 -10.69
C ALA A 110 -12.17 -4.06 -9.62
N LYS A 111 -12.98 -3.00 -9.72
CA LYS A 111 -14.12 -2.75 -8.83
C LYS A 111 -15.18 -3.85 -8.92
N THR A 112 -15.52 -4.26 -10.14
CA THR A 112 -16.49 -5.34 -10.36
C THR A 112 -16.01 -6.64 -9.72
N ALA A 113 -14.73 -7.00 -9.91
CA ALA A 113 -14.12 -8.17 -9.28
C ALA A 113 -14.11 -8.09 -7.74
N ALA A 114 -13.84 -6.89 -7.18
CA ALA A 114 -13.88 -6.67 -5.74
C ALA A 114 -15.27 -6.88 -5.16
N VAL A 115 -16.32 -6.35 -5.80
CA VAL A 115 -17.71 -6.53 -5.36
C VAL A 115 -18.13 -8.00 -5.42
N GLU A 116 -17.80 -8.71 -6.52
CA GLU A 116 -18.09 -10.16 -6.61
C GLU A 116 -17.39 -10.97 -5.52
N GLY A 117 -16.13 -10.65 -5.23
CA GLY A 117 -15.36 -11.30 -4.17
C GLY A 117 -15.97 -11.09 -2.79
N LEU A 118 -16.41 -9.87 -2.47
CA LEU A 118 -17.10 -9.55 -1.21
C LEU A 118 -18.46 -10.26 -1.10
N VAL A 119 -19.20 -10.35 -2.18
CA VAL A 119 -20.49 -11.08 -2.20
C VAL A 119 -20.26 -12.58 -1.96
N ARG A 120 -19.30 -13.19 -2.64
CA ARG A 120 -18.97 -14.61 -2.49
C ARG A 120 -18.44 -14.97 -1.09
N SER A 121 -17.69 -14.06 -0.46
CA SER A 121 -17.17 -14.28 0.91
C SER A 121 -18.20 -14.05 2.01
N GLY A 122 -19.41 -13.61 1.69
CA GLY A 122 -20.46 -13.29 2.68
C GLY A 122 -20.23 -11.99 3.44
N ALA A 123 -19.16 -11.25 3.15
CA ALA A 123 -18.83 -10.00 3.83
C ALA A 123 -19.63 -8.80 3.31
N ALA A 124 -20.38 -8.97 2.21
CA ALA A 124 -21.11 -7.88 1.54
C ALA A 124 -22.16 -7.20 2.41
N THR A 125 -22.81 -7.95 3.33
CA THR A 125 -23.90 -7.42 4.14
C THR A 125 -23.45 -6.46 5.24
N SER A 126 -22.19 -6.52 5.66
CA SER A 126 -21.65 -5.67 6.74
C SER A 126 -20.90 -4.43 6.25
N VAL A 127 -20.37 -4.45 5.02
CA VAL A 127 -19.48 -3.40 4.50
C VAL A 127 -20.21 -2.39 3.61
N LEU A 128 -21.15 -2.85 2.76
CA LEU A 128 -21.88 -1.96 1.84
C LEU A 128 -22.78 -0.92 2.53
N GLY A 129 -23.20 -1.17 3.77
CA GLY A 129 -24.03 -0.23 4.55
C GLY A 129 -23.25 0.83 5.35
N ARG A 130 -21.93 0.75 5.44
CA ARG A 130 -21.11 1.58 6.32
C ARG A 130 -20.06 2.46 5.64
N VAL A 131 -19.95 2.43 4.31
CA VAL A 131 -19.01 3.32 3.59
C VAL A 131 -19.73 4.63 3.28
N PRO A 132 -19.51 5.72 4.07
CA PRO A 132 -20.01 7.04 3.70
C PRO A 132 -19.26 7.47 2.45
N GLY A 133 -19.96 7.62 1.34
CA GLY A 133 -19.38 8.12 0.10
C GLY A 133 -19.26 7.11 -1.05
N ALA A 134 -19.66 5.84 -0.88
CA ALA A 134 -19.67 4.87 -1.99
C ALA A 134 -20.50 5.36 -3.20
N GLY A 135 -21.58 6.12 -2.95
CA GLY A 135 -22.37 6.77 -4.00
C GLY A 135 -21.75 8.04 -4.59
N ALA A 136 -20.92 8.75 -3.81
CA ALA A 136 -20.29 10.00 -4.26
C ALA A 136 -19.10 9.75 -5.19
N ILE A 137 -18.41 8.63 -5.03
CA ILE A 137 -17.26 8.25 -5.87
C ILE A 137 -17.72 7.90 -7.30
N MET A 138 -18.88 7.26 -7.46
CA MET A 138 -19.46 6.99 -8.79
C MET A 138 -19.87 8.27 -9.55
N GLY A 139 -20.25 9.34 -8.84
CA GLY A 139 -20.71 10.58 -9.47
C GLY A 139 -19.60 11.52 -9.96
N MET A 140 -18.37 11.38 -9.43
CA MET A 140 -17.26 12.27 -9.81
C MET A 140 -16.60 11.93 -11.15
N PHE A 141 -16.77 10.72 -11.66
CA PHE A 141 -16.08 10.27 -12.87
C PHE A 141 -16.97 10.16 -14.12
N GLY A 142 -18.27 10.27 -13.98
CA GLY A 142 -19.23 10.27 -15.08
C GLY A 142 -19.37 11.61 -15.75
N GLY A 143 -18.51 11.93 -16.74
CA GLY A 143 -18.77 13.11 -17.55
C GLY A 143 -17.57 13.90 -18.04
N PHE A 144 -16.54 13.24 -18.54
CA PHE A 144 -15.40 13.96 -19.13
C PHE A 144 -15.18 13.64 -20.62
N GLY A 145 -16.24 13.75 -21.41
CA GLY A 145 -16.12 13.73 -22.88
C GLY A 145 -15.35 14.95 -23.38
N GLY A 146 -14.09 14.78 -23.72
CA GLY A 146 -13.28 15.80 -24.36
C GLY A 146 -11.90 15.28 -24.71
N LYS A 147 -11.56 15.25 -26.00
CA LYS A 147 -10.32 14.74 -26.61
C LYS A 147 -9.01 15.45 -26.21
N LYS A 148 -8.87 15.91 -24.97
CA LYS A 148 -7.58 16.43 -24.48
C LYS A 148 -6.89 15.27 -23.77
N LYS A 149 -5.67 14.91 -24.21
CA LYS A 149 -4.82 13.90 -23.57
C LYS A 149 -4.72 14.21 -22.06
N ARG A 150 -5.44 13.43 -21.28
CA ARG A 150 -5.39 13.47 -19.82
C ARG A 150 -4.47 12.36 -19.38
N VAL A 151 -3.60 12.65 -18.45
CA VAL A 151 -2.75 11.66 -17.84
C VAL A 151 -3.48 11.12 -16.62
N ALA A 152 -3.62 9.83 -16.54
CA ALA A 152 -4.23 9.14 -15.43
C ALA A 152 -3.30 8.09 -14.84
N ALA A 153 -3.43 7.90 -13.53
CA ALA A 153 -2.79 6.82 -12.80
C ALA A 153 -3.83 6.09 -11.96
N GLY A 154 -3.63 4.80 -11.76
CA GLY A 154 -4.49 3.96 -10.93
C GLY A 154 -3.68 3.07 -10.01
N ILE A 155 -4.27 2.78 -8.87
CA ILE A 155 -3.74 1.86 -7.88
C ILE A 155 -4.83 0.87 -7.52
N LYS A 156 -4.52 -0.43 -7.61
CA LYS A 156 -5.37 -1.52 -7.16
C LYS A 156 -4.67 -2.18 -5.97
N LEU A 157 -5.30 -2.19 -4.82
CA LEU A 157 -4.80 -2.89 -3.64
C LEU A 157 -5.43 -4.27 -3.59
N LEU A 158 -4.60 -5.31 -3.63
CA LEU A 158 -5.04 -6.69 -3.67
C LEU A 158 -4.64 -7.42 -2.38
N SER A 159 -5.46 -8.36 -1.97
CA SER A 159 -5.10 -9.34 -0.93
C SER A 159 -4.34 -10.49 -1.57
N PRO A 160 -3.08 -10.76 -1.16
CA PRO A 160 -2.34 -11.93 -1.64
C PRO A 160 -3.03 -13.25 -1.28
N ALA A 161 -3.76 -13.29 -0.16
CA ALA A 161 -4.47 -14.47 0.34
C ALA A 161 -5.62 -14.91 -0.57
N SER A 162 -6.35 -13.93 -1.13
CA SER A 162 -7.52 -14.22 -1.99
C SER A 162 -7.27 -13.94 -3.47
N GLY A 163 -6.21 -13.20 -3.82
CA GLY A 163 -5.97 -12.70 -5.17
C GLY A 163 -6.96 -11.63 -5.62
N LEU A 164 -7.86 -11.19 -4.73
CA LEU A 164 -8.91 -10.22 -5.05
C LEU A 164 -8.47 -8.79 -4.80
N THR A 165 -8.96 -7.88 -5.62
CA THR A 165 -8.85 -6.45 -5.37
C THR A 165 -9.72 -6.06 -4.16
N ILE A 166 -9.13 -5.37 -3.20
CA ILE A 166 -9.79 -4.89 -1.98
C ILE A 166 -10.38 -3.50 -2.22
N VAL A 167 -9.51 -2.59 -2.65
CA VAL A 167 -9.84 -1.20 -2.92
C VAL A 167 -9.07 -0.71 -4.15
N THR A 168 -9.58 0.35 -4.77
CA THR A 168 -8.93 1.00 -5.90
C THR A 168 -8.85 2.49 -5.68
N GLY A 169 -7.84 3.11 -6.24
CA GLY A 169 -7.69 4.57 -6.31
C GLY A 169 -7.31 5.00 -7.71
N GLN A 170 -7.74 6.19 -8.10
CA GLN A 170 -7.47 6.76 -9.40
C GLN A 170 -7.19 8.25 -9.29
N GLY A 171 -6.20 8.72 -10.03
CA GLY A 171 -5.91 10.15 -10.19
C GLY A 171 -5.91 10.53 -11.65
N VAL A 172 -6.55 11.65 -11.98
CA VAL A 172 -6.60 12.20 -13.34
C VAL A 172 -6.13 13.66 -13.32
N VAL A 173 -5.12 13.97 -14.09
CA VAL A 173 -4.48 15.28 -14.12
C VAL A 173 -4.51 15.84 -15.55
N LYS A 174 -4.99 17.09 -15.67
CA LYS A 174 -4.98 17.85 -16.93
C LYS A 174 -3.78 18.80 -17.01
N LYS A 175 -3.34 19.30 -15.88
CA LYS A 175 -2.21 20.22 -15.73
C LYS A 175 -1.65 20.00 -14.32
N SER A 176 -0.36 19.71 -14.22
CA SER A 176 0.28 19.57 -12.91
C SER A 176 0.33 20.89 -12.16
N THR A 177 -0.02 20.82 -10.88
CA THR A 177 0.12 21.90 -9.90
C THR A 177 1.27 21.65 -8.92
N LEU A 178 1.86 20.44 -8.95
CA LEU A 178 2.97 20.06 -8.08
C LEU A 178 4.26 20.80 -8.43
N GLY A 179 4.85 21.43 -7.42
CA GLY A 179 6.22 21.92 -7.45
C GLY A 179 7.19 20.78 -7.13
N PHE A 180 8.13 20.51 -8.03
CA PHE A 180 9.24 19.59 -7.72
C PHE A 180 10.37 20.36 -7.03
N GLY A 181 11.02 19.74 -6.05
CA GLY A 181 12.11 20.33 -5.28
C GLY A 181 11.70 20.87 -3.91
N GLY A 182 10.50 20.52 -3.43
CA GLY A 182 10.01 20.88 -2.11
C GLY A 182 10.62 20.09 -0.94
N GLY A 183 11.55 19.15 -1.22
CA GLY A 183 12.23 18.36 -0.21
C GLY A 183 11.44 17.14 0.29
N TYR A 184 10.39 16.76 -0.42
CA TYR A 184 9.61 15.56 -0.12
C TYR A 184 10.40 14.29 -0.49
N ALA A 185 10.31 13.23 0.32
CA ALA A 185 11.00 11.97 0.05
C ALA A 185 10.56 11.32 -1.27
N TRP A 186 9.30 11.50 -1.66
CA TRP A 186 8.77 11.01 -2.95
C TRP A 186 9.36 11.74 -4.17
N ASP A 187 9.90 12.99 -4.01
CA ASP A 187 10.62 13.69 -5.07
C ASP A 187 11.85 12.88 -5.55
N ALA A 188 12.56 12.25 -4.61
CA ALA A 188 13.71 11.42 -4.93
C ALA A 188 13.29 10.15 -5.70
N GLY A 189 12.22 9.49 -5.27
CA GLY A 189 11.67 8.33 -5.96
C GLY A 189 11.16 8.65 -7.36
N ALA A 190 10.48 9.79 -7.52
CA ALA A 190 10.01 10.27 -8.81
C ALA A 190 11.18 10.66 -9.73
N SER A 191 12.19 11.34 -9.21
CA SER A 191 13.37 11.77 -9.96
C SER A 191 14.20 10.59 -10.45
N ALA A 192 14.39 9.56 -9.64
CA ALA A 192 15.11 8.34 -10.01
C ALA A 192 14.48 7.60 -11.20
N ALA A 193 13.16 7.65 -11.35
CA ALA A 193 12.43 7.08 -12.47
C ALA A 193 12.20 8.07 -13.63
N GLY A 194 12.82 9.27 -13.60
CA GLY A 194 12.73 10.26 -14.68
C GLY A 194 11.49 11.17 -14.64
N TYR A 195 10.58 10.98 -13.68
CA TYR A 195 9.31 11.70 -13.62
C TYR A 195 9.46 13.22 -13.46
N GLY A 196 10.50 13.67 -12.74
CA GLY A 196 10.77 15.10 -12.53
C GLY A 196 11.16 15.88 -13.80
N ASN A 197 11.66 15.18 -14.82
CA ASN A 197 12.30 15.77 -16.00
C ASN A 197 11.33 16.19 -17.08
N SER A 198 10.09 15.72 -17.06
CA SER A 198 9.10 16.00 -18.09
C SER A 198 7.78 16.53 -17.51
N LYS A 199 7.03 17.26 -18.35
CA LYS A 199 5.70 17.73 -17.95
C LYS A 199 4.74 16.56 -17.71
N GLN A 200 4.82 15.53 -18.52
CA GLN A 200 4.01 14.32 -18.39
C GLN A 200 4.37 13.54 -17.12
N GLY A 201 5.67 13.43 -16.82
CA GLY A 201 6.13 12.81 -15.59
C GLY A 201 5.58 13.50 -14.35
N LYS A 202 5.64 14.84 -14.31
CA LYS A 202 5.06 15.63 -13.21
C LYS A 202 3.55 15.42 -13.05
N MET A 203 2.84 15.35 -14.16
CA MET A 203 1.40 15.03 -14.15
C MET A 203 1.13 13.63 -13.65
N LEU A 204 1.96 12.64 -14.01
CA LEU A 204 1.84 11.26 -13.51
C LEU A 204 2.12 11.17 -12.01
N VAL A 205 3.12 11.88 -11.49
CA VAL A 205 3.38 11.93 -10.04
C VAL A 205 2.14 12.43 -9.31
N GLU A 206 1.57 13.57 -9.75
CA GLU A 206 0.36 14.12 -9.16
C GLU A 206 -0.82 13.15 -9.26
N ALA A 207 -0.97 12.47 -10.40
CA ALA A 207 -1.99 11.45 -10.57
C ALA A 207 -1.79 10.26 -9.62
N PHE A 208 -0.56 9.81 -9.39
CA PHE A 208 -0.27 8.76 -8.40
C PHE A 208 -0.53 9.21 -6.97
N VAL A 209 -0.21 10.45 -6.59
CA VAL A 209 -0.55 10.99 -5.26
C VAL A 209 -2.06 11.00 -5.05
N LEU A 210 -2.83 11.45 -6.05
CA LEU A 210 -4.30 11.44 -5.99
C LEU A 210 -4.85 10.01 -5.87
N ALA A 211 -4.34 9.07 -6.67
CA ALA A 211 -4.73 7.66 -6.62
C ALA A 211 -4.40 7.03 -5.26
N PHE A 212 -3.23 7.32 -4.72
CA PHE A 212 -2.79 6.86 -3.40
C PHE A 212 -3.70 7.39 -2.29
N ASN A 213 -4.00 8.69 -2.29
CA ASN A 213 -4.91 9.31 -1.33
C ASN A 213 -6.31 8.66 -1.37
N GLN A 214 -6.81 8.30 -2.55
CA GLN A 214 -8.09 7.59 -2.67
C GLN A 214 -8.05 6.17 -2.12
N VAL A 215 -6.93 5.46 -2.25
CA VAL A 215 -6.74 4.15 -1.59
C VAL A 215 -6.77 4.32 -0.08
N VAL A 216 -6.00 5.27 0.45
CA VAL A 216 -5.93 5.56 1.89
C VAL A 216 -7.29 6.00 2.46
N ALA A 217 -8.08 6.77 1.72
CA ALA A 217 -9.42 7.18 2.15
C ALA A 217 -10.37 6.00 2.41
N GLN A 218 -10.02 4.78 1.96
CA GLN A 218 -10.77 3.55 2.18
C GLN A 218 -10.16 2.69 3.31
N GLU A 219 -9.49 3.31 4.27
CA GLU A 219 -8.77 2.64 5.37
C GLU A 219 -9.63 1.64 6.15
N ALA A 220 -10.91 1.96 6.39
CA ALA A 220 -11.83 1.07 7.09
C ALA A 220 -12.04 -0.27 6.36
N THR A 221 -12.10 -0.23 5.02
CA THR A 221 -12.19 -1.44 4.19
C THR A 221 -10.88 -2.21 4.23
N ILE A 222 -9.73 -1.53 4.12
CA ILE A 222 -8.40 -2.16 4.15
C ILE A 222 -8.17 -2.84 5.50
N ALA A 223 -8.53 -2.18 6.60
CA ALA A 223 -8.38 -2.71 7.95
C ALA A 223 -9.26 -3.93 8.24
N SER A 224 -10.39 -4.08 7.52
CA SER A 224 -11.31 -5.22 7.68
C SER A 224 -10.83 -6.50 6.99
N VAL A 225 -9.83 -6.41 6.10
CA VAL A 225 -9.32 -7.57 5.36
C VAL A 225 -8.36 -8.38 6.22
N PRO A 226 -8.55 -9.71 6.32
CA PRO A 226 -7.60 -10.57 7.01
C PRO A 226 -6.22 -10.45 6.35
N LYS A 227 -5.22 -10.07 7.14
CA LYS A 227 -3.83 -10.07 6.70
C LYS A 227 -3.31 -11.49 6.64
N MET A 228 -2.38 -11.76 5.70
CA MET A 228 -1.68 -13.03 5.70
C MET A 228 -0.87 -13.10 7.00
N THR A 229 -1.30 -13.95 7.90
CA THR A 229 -0.38 -14.40 8.94
C THR A 229 0.78 -15.06 8.21
N PRO A 230 2.07 -14.72 8.52
CA PRO A 230 3.16 -15.55 8.04
C PRO A 230 2.71 -16.98 8.28
N ALA A 231 2.60 -17.80 7.24
CA ALA A 231 2.54 -19.21 7.47
C ALA A 231 3.79 -19.45 8.31
N VAL A 232 3.60 -19.61 9.61
CA VAL A 232 4.60 -20.31 10.41
C VAL A 232 4.80 -21.52 9.53
N ALA A 233 5.97 -21.62 8.88
CA ALA A 233 6.32 -22.80 8.14
C ALA A 233 6.02 -23.90 9.14
N GLN A 234 4.86 -24.54 8.96
CA GLN A 234 4.56 -25.71 9.76
C GLN A 234 5.68 -26.60 9.34
N ALA A 235 6.74 -26.59 10.16
CA ALA A 235 7.76 -27.61 10.09
C ALA A 235 6.93 -28.87 9.99
N PRO A 236 7.04 -29.65 8.91
CA PRO A 236 6.19 -30.82 8.72
C PRO A 236 6.20 -31.53 10.05
N SER A 237 5.02 -31.67 10.65
CA SER A 237 4.87 -32.07 12.03
C SER A 237 5.60 -33.40 12.32
N GLN A 238 5.87 -34.13 11.27
CA GLN A 238 6.72 -35.33 11.26
C GLN A 238 7.12 -35.65 9.81
N ALA A 239 8.39 -36.04 9.61
CA ALA A 239 8.88 -36.62 8.37
C ALA A 239 9.16 -38.08 8.65
N THR A 240 8.87 -38.99 7.71
CA THR A 240 9.13 -40.41 7.85
C THR A 240 10.24 -40.81 6.91
N VAL A 241 11.18 -41.61 7.39
CA VAL A 241 12.27 -42.16 6.57
C VAL A 241 11.69 -43.13 5.55
N ALA A 242 11.83 -42.81 4.25
CA ALA A 242 11.32 -43.61 3.13
C ALA A 242 12.31 -44.69 2.67
N ALA A 243 13.60 -44.47 2.84
CA ALA A 243 14.65 -45.43 2.50
C ALA A 243 15.75 -45.43 3.58
N PRO A 244 16.41 -46.60 3.86
CA PRO A 244 17.48 -46.66 4.84
C PRO A 244 18.52 -45.57 4.56
N THR A 245 18.85 -44.78 5.57
CA THR A 245 19.80 -43.66 5.44
C THR A 245 20.52 -43.41 6.76
N ASN A 246 21.47 -42.46 6.74
CA ASN A 246 22.13 -41.99 7.94
C ASN A 246 21.72 -40.56 8.27
N MET A 247 21.53 -40.26 9.53
CA MET A 247 21.54 -38.91 10.05
C MET A 247 22.99 -38.42 10.07
N LEU A 248 23.28 -37.30 9.46
CA LEU A 248 24.62 -36.76 9.25
C LEU A 248 24.90 -35.58 10.20
N LYS A 249 26.18 -35.34 10.48
CA LYS A 249 26.62 -34.23 11.36
C LYS A 249 26.48 -32.85 10.71
N SER A 250 26.54 -32.81 9.38
CA SER A 250 26.44 -31.58 8.58
C SER A 250 25.71 -31.84 7.27
N PRO A 251 25.22 -30.81 6.56
CA PRO A 251 24.43 -30.95 5.34
C PRO A 251 25.30 -31.27 4.11
N ALA A 252 26.04 -32.38 4.19
CA ALA A 252 26.89 -32.87 3.11
C ALA A 252 26.83 -34.39 3.05
N SER A 253 26.83 -34.98 1.84
CA SER A 253 26.68 -36.41 1.62
C SER A 253 27.84 -37.25 2.16
N ASP A 254 29.02 -36.64 2.30
CA ASP A 254 30.25 -37.22 2.84
C ASP A 254 30.45 -36.94 4.34
N ALA A 255 29.49 -36.24 4.96
CA ALA A 255 29.55 -35.93 6.39
C ALA A 255 29.47 -37.20 7.25
N GLY A 256 30.18 -37.19 8.35
CA GLY A 256 30.17 -38.33 9.29
C GLY A 256 28.74 -38.62 9.80
N ALA A 257 28.38 -39.90 9.85
CA ALA A 257 27.09 -40.32 10.36
C ALA A 257 27.00 -40.10 11.88
N VAL A 258 25.88 -39.53 12.31
CA VAL A 258 25.48 -39.44 13.72
C VAL A 258 24.80 -40.78 14.12
N ARG A 259 23.89 -41.23 13.24
CA ARG A 259 23.07 -42.42 13.51
C ARG A 259 22.50 -42.99 12.23
N ALA A 260 22.38 -44.33 12.16
CA ALA A 260 21.64 -44.99 11.10
C ALA A 260 20.13 -44.88 11.34
N LEU A 261 19.37 -44.60 10.30
CA LEU A 261 17.93 -44.50 10.31
C LEU A 261 17.30 -45.58 9.44
N MET A 262 16.29 -46.27 9.97
CA MET A 262 15.52 -47.27 9.25
C MET A 262 14.29 -46.70 8.59
N VAL A 263 13.78 -47.37 7.57
CA VAL A 263 12.49 -47.02 6.96
C VAL A 263 11.40 -47.01 8.04
N GLY A 264 10.52 -46.00 7.97
CA GLY A 264 9.45 -45.81 8.95
C GLY A 264 9.88 -45.04 10.20
N THR A 265 11.18 -44.71 10.37
CA THR A 265 11.61 -43.84 11.49
C THR A 265 10.99 -42.48 11.35
N THR A 266 10.28 -42.03 12.39
CA THR A 266 9.67 -40.69 12.45
C THR A 266 10.69 -39.69 12.97
N LEU A 267 10.81 -38.58 12.28
CA LEU A 267 11.74 -37.49 12.55
C LEU A 267 10.96 -36.19 12.61
N THR A 268 11.36 -35.27 13.46
CA THR A 268 10.78 -33.92 13.55
C THR A 268 11.77 -32.93 12.92
N PRO A 269 11.43 -32.31 11.77
CA PRO A 269 12.25 -31.26 11.19
C PRO A 269 12.39 -30.08 12.14
N THR A 270 13.60 -29.51 12.26
CA THR A 270 13.88 -28.35 13.11
C THR A 270 13.59 -27.03 12.41
N GLY A 271 13.38 -27.07 11.08
CA GLY A 271 13.18 -25.89 10.22
C GLY A 271 14.46 -25.45 9.48
N ASN A 272 15.62 -25.94 9.87
CA ASN A 272 16.88 -25.65 9.18
C ASN A 272 17.01 -26.50 7.91
N ARG A 273 17.44 -25.86 6.80
CA ARG A 273 17.62 -26.52 5.51
C ARG A 273 18.86 -25.96 4.80
N ASP A 274 19.62 -26.86 4.19
CA ASP A 274 20.74 -26.52 3.31
C ASP A 274 20.73 -27.45 2.09
N GLY A 275 20.43 -26.87 0.92
CA GLY A 275 20.27 -27.59 -0.33
C GLY A 275 19.23 -28.72 -0.22
N LEU A 276 19.69 -29.95 -0.46
CA LEU A 276 18.86 -31.16 -0.35
C LEU A 276 18.81 -31.75 1.07
N PHE A 277 19.42 -31.10 2.05
CA PHE A 277 19.44 -31.59 3.42
C PHE A 277 18.54 -30.77 4.32
N VAL A 278 17.83 -31.44 5.22
CA VAL A 278 17.05 -30.86 6.30
C VAL A 278 17.58 -31.34 7.63
N GLU A 279 17.66 -30.42 8.59
CA GLU A 279 17.97 -30.78 9.96
C GLU A 279 16.74 -31.36 10.63
N VAL A 280 16.91 -32.52 11.23
CA VAL A 280 15.84 -33.27 11.89
C VAL A 280 16.25 -33.65 13.30
N LYS A 281 15.24 -33.85 14.14
CA LYS A 281 15.39 -34.39 15.49
C LYS A 281 14.67 -35.72 15.56
N ASP A 282 15.34 -36.74 16.11
CA ASP A 282 14.73 -38.05 16.34
C ASP A 282 13.97 -38.09 17.69
N ASN A 283 13.26 -39.20 17.92
CA ASN A 283 12.50 -39.42 19.16
C ASN A 283 13.37 -39.52 20.43
N PHE A 284 14.69 -39.60 20.27
CA PHE A 284 15.65 -39.66 21.38
C PHE A 284 16.26 -38.27 21.66
N GLY A 285 15.87 -37.27 20.89
CA GLY A 285 16.38 -35.93 21.06
C GLY A 285 17.66 -35.63 20.30
N THR A 286 18.17 -36.56 19.48
CA THR A 286 19.37 -36.39 18.66
C THR A 286 19.04 -35.55 17.43
N THR A 287 19.81 -34.51 17.15
CA THR A 287 19.70 -33.68 15.94
C THR A 287 20.79 -34.03 14.93
N GLY A 288 20.44 -33.92 13.66
CA GLY A 288 21.35 -34.08 12.55
C GLY A 288 20.67 -33.87 11.20
N TRP A 289 21.39 -34.07 10.13
CA TRP A 289 20.95 -33.72 8.77
C TRP A 289 20.57 -35.00 7.99
N VAL A 290 19.48 -34.95 7.26
CA VAL A 290 19.00 -36.04 6.39
C VAL A 290 18.63 -35.46 5.04
N SER A 291 18.96 -36.17 3.96
CA SER A 291 18.53 -35.79 2.61
C SER A 291 17.02 -35.90 2.47
N VAL A 292 16.39 -34.90 1.89
CA VAL A 292 14.95 -34.89 1.59
C VAL A 292 14.52 -36.01 0.66
N GLU A 293 15.45 -36.54 -0.18
CA GLU A 293 15.18 -37.66 -1.07
C GLU A 293 14.96 -39.00 -0.32
N LYS A 294 15.28 -39.02 0.97
CA LYS A 294 15.12 -40.18 1.85
C LYS A 294 13.94 -40.03 2.82
N LEU A 295 13.17 -38.94 2.69
CA LEU A 295 12.04 -38.65 3.55
C LEU A 295 10.73 -38.63 2.74
N ASN A 296 9.63 -38.95 3.44
CA ASN A 296 8.26 -38.77 2.98
C ASN A 296 7.53 -37.75 3.89
#